data_7bb3a4bb97b2ad483ce88ad611b01fe7
#
_entry.id   7bb3a4bb97b2ad483ce88ad611b01fe7
#
_cell.length_a   1.000
_cell.length_b   1.000
_cell.length_c   1.000
_cell.angle_alpha   90.00
_cell.angle_beta   90.00
_cell.angle_gamma   90.00
#
_symmetry.space_group_name_H-M   'P 1'
#
loop_
_entity.id
_entity.type
_entity.pdbx_description
1 polymer ?
#
loop_
_entity_poly.entity_id
_entity_poly.type
_entity_poly.pdbx_seq_one_letter_code
_entity_poly.pdbx_strand_id
1 'polypeptide(L)'
;IRFFHNHGLLNVSNRPDWYSIKGGSNQYVKPLIESFRENIRLNSRIHSIRRLPNGVEVTPVGQETEWFDAIFIATHSDQALGMLSDASRYQQNEAVLHTDESILPKRRLAWASWNYHRLAKPQQPVALTYNMNILQGHLAPAQFCVTLNNTEAVDKAKIIKTIQYEHPVFTTESMVAQQRHAEI
;
A
#
# COMPACT_ATOMS: atom_id res chain seq x y z
N ILE A 1 9.78 17.06 1.33
CA ILE A 1 11.25 17.20 1.14
C ILE A 1 12.00 16.21 2.03
N ARG A 2 11.73 16.13 3.37
CA ARG A 2 12.44 15.23 4.31
C ARG A 2 12.37 13.76 3.90
N PHE A 3 11.20 13.27 3.45
CA PHE A 3 11.04 11.91 2.92
C PHE A 3 12.02 11.64 1.76
N PHE A 4 12.03 12.51 0.74
CA PHE A 4 12.91 12.36 -0.41
C PHE A 4 14.39 12.39 -0.03
N HIS A 5 14.77 13.27 0.91
CA HIS A 5 16.13 13.36 1.43
C HIS A 5 16.55 12.08 2.15
N ASN A 6 15.70 11.58 3.07
CA ASN A 6 15.99 10.37 3.86
C ASN A 6 16.14 9.11 3.01
N HIS A 7 15.50 9.08 1.83
CA HIS A 7 15.57 7.97 0.88
C HIS A 7 16.59 8.20 -0.26
N GLY A 8 17.42 9.23 -0.17
CA GLY A 8 18.43 9.53 -1.18
C GLY A 8 17.88 9.95 -2.55
N LEU A 9 16.57 10.24 -2.64
CA LEU A 9 15.90 10.57 -3.91
C LEU A 9 16.25 11.97 -4.44
N LEU A 10 16.82 12.84 -3.57
CA LEU A 10 17.31 14.17 -3.95
C LEU A 10 18.78 14.16 -4.35
N ASN A 11 19.48 13.04 -4.25
CA ASN A 11 20.89 12.94 -4.59
C ASN A 11 21.09 13.03 -6.10
N VAL A 12 22.10 13.79 -6.53
CA VAL A 12 22.52 13.87 -7.92
C VAL A 12 23.37 12.65 -8.31
N SER A 13 24.19 12.17 -7.35
CA SER A 13 25.02 10.96 -7.47
C SER A 13 24.68 9.97 -6.35
N ASN A 14 25.07 8.72 -6.51
CA ASN A 14 24.80 7.64 -5.55
C ASN A 14 23.29 7.52 -5.22
N ARG A 15 22.45 7.54 -6.25
CA ARG A 15 21.04 7.26 -6.09
C ARG A 15 20.84 5.80 -5.70
N PRO A 16 19.86 5.49 -4.83
CA PRO A 16 19.56 4.10 -4.52
C PRO A 16 19.07 3.37 -5.77
N ASP A 17 19.59 2.16 -5.98
CA ASP A 17 19.05 1.25 -6.98
C ASP A 17 17.69 0.72 -6.53
N TRP A 18 16.76 0.64 -7.47
CA TRP A 18 15.43 0.10 -7.23
C TRP A 18 15.33 -1.30 -7.78
N TYR A 19 14.90 -2.22 -6.93
CA TYR A 19 14.73 -3.62 -7.29
C TYR A 19 13.27 -4.04 -7.17
N SER A 20 12.84 -4.93 -8.03
CA SER A 20 11.59 -5.66 -7.89
C SER A 20 11.84 -7.16 -7.89
N ILE A 21 10.96 -7.91 -7.24
CA ILE A 21 11.11 -9.37 -7.17
C ILE A 21 10.65 -9.96 -8.50
N LYS A 22 11.54 -10.70 -9.17
CA LYS A 22 11.21 -11.39 -10.42
C LYS A 22 10.05 -12.37 -10.20
N GLY A 23 8.99 -12.22 -10.95
CA GLY A 23 7.77 -13.00 -10.80
C GLY A 23 6.79 -12.45 -9.75
N GLY A 24 7.08 -11.25 -9.20
CA GLY A 24 6.23 -10.55 -8.24
C GLY A 24 6.48 -10.95 -6.78
N SER A 25 5.94 -10.13 -5.87
CA SER A 25 6.18 -10.29 -4.43
C SER A 25 5.68 -11.62 -3.85
N ASN A 26 4.72 -12.27 -4.49
CA ASN A 26 4.21 -13.57 -4.05
C ASN A 26 5.28 -14.68 -4.05
N GLN A 27 6.40 -14.48 -4.75
CA GLN A 27 7.48 -15.47 -4.82
C GLN A 27 8.17 -15.71 -3.47
N TYR A 28 8.24 -14.72 -2.60
CA TYR A 28 8.85 -14.88 -1.28
C TYR A 28 7.85 -15.31 -0.19
N VAL A 29 6.55 -15.21 -0.44
CA VAL A 29 5.52 -15.54 0.57
C VAL A 29 5.60 -17.01 0.97
N LYS A 30 5.67 -17.92 -0.02
CA LYS A 30 5.70 -19.37 0.26
C LYS A 30 6.87 -19.77 1.17
N PRO A 31 8.14 -19.48 0.82
CA PRO A 31 9.26 -19.83 1.70
C PRO A 31 9.21 -19.10 3.05
N LEU A 32 8.67 -17.88 3.08
CA LEU A 32 8.57 -17.11 4.33
C LEU A 32 7.63 -17.76 5.35
N ILE A 33 6.49 -18.26 4.91
CA ILE A 33 5.45 -18.80 5.78
C ILE A 33 5.60 -20.30 6.07
N GLU A 34 6.54 -20.99 5.43
CA GLU A 34 6.62 -22.46 5.45
C GLU A 34 6.70 -23.04 6.87
N SER A 35 7.49 -22.41 7.75
CA SER A 35 7.70 -22.87 9.13
C SER A 35 6.51 -22.68 10.07
N PHE A 36 5.56 -21.80 9.72
CA PHE A 36 4.40 -21.48 10.57
C PHE A 36 3.07 -21.50 9.82
N ARG A 37 3.04 -22.13 8.63
CA ARG A 37 1.84 -22.19 7.77
C ARG A 37 0.60 -22.68 8.50
N GLU A 38 0.75 -23.70 9.33
CA GLU A 38 -0.35 -24.30 10.09
C GLU A 38 -0.94 -23.37 11.16
N ASN A 39 -0.18 -22.34 11.54
CA ASN A 39 -0.63 -21.32 12.50
C ASN A 39 -1.33 -20.13 11.84
N ILE A 40 -1.38 -20.08 10.49
CA ILE A 40 -2.02 -18.99 9.76
C ILE A 40 -3.53 -19.22 9.71
N ARG A 41 -4.28 -18.29 10.29
CA ARG A 41 -5.74 -18.27 10.24
C ARG A 41 -6.21 -17.22 9.25
N LEU A 42 -6.67 -17.64 8.08
CA LEU A 42 -7.26 -16.77 7.07
C LEU A 42 -8.71 -16.43 7.43
N ASN A 43 -9.20 -15.28 6.92
CA ASN A 43 -10.57 -14.80 7.16
C ASN A 43 -10.93 -14.61 8.64
N SER A 44 -9.94 -14.45 9.49
CA SER A 44 -10.09 -14.25 10.95
C SER A 44 -10.03 -12.75 11.26
N ARG A 45 -11.16 -12.07 11.07
CA ARG A 45 -11.26 -10.63 11.38
C ARG A 45 -11.16 -10.42 12.89
N ILE A 46 -10.31 -9.51 13.33
CA ILE A 46 -10.16 -9.15 14.74
C ILE A 46 -11.19 -8.09 15.09
N HIS A 47 -11.91 -8.33 16.20
CA HIS A 47 -12.88 -7.41 16.79
C HIS A 47 -12.19 -6.39 17.69
N SER A 48 -11.34 -6.87 18.60
CA SER A 48 -10.64 -6.00 19.57
C SER A 48 -9.33 -6.60 20.03
N ILE A 49 -8.42 -5.71 20.45
CA ILE A 49 -7.15 -6.04 21.06
C ILE A 49 -7.08 -5.29 22.39
N ARG A 50 -6.79 -6.00 23.48
CA ARG A 50 -6.66 -5.43 24.82
C ARG A 50 -5.29 -5.73 25.40
N ARG A 51 -4.53 -4.66 25.71
CA ARG A 51 -3.23 -4.76 26.32
C ARG A 51 -3.37 -5.04 27.82
N LEU A 52 -2.58 -5.96 28.32
CA LEU A 52 -2.49 -6.34 29.73
C LEU A 52 -1.05 -6.15 30.24
N PRO A 53 -0.83 -6.06 31.56
CA PRO A 53 0.52 -5.92 32.13
C PRO A 53 1.49 -7.04 31.73
N ASN A 54 0.99 -8.23 31.46
CA ASN A 54 1.78 -9.44 31.18
C ASN A 54 1.45 -10.10 29.84
N GLY A 55 0.78 -9.40 28.92
CA GLY A 55 0.42 -9.96 27.63
C GLY A 55 -0.68 -9.17 26.92
N VAL A 56 -1.30 -9.80 25.97
CA VAL A 56 -2.32 -9.20 25.09
C VAL A 56 -3.48 -10.17 24.92
N GLU A 57 -4.70 -9.67 25.05
CA GLU A 57 -5.90 -10.39 24.64
C GLU A 57 -6.32 -9.97 23.24
N VAL A 58 -6.62 -10.95 22.40
CA VAL A 58 -7.10 -10.76 21.04
C VAL A 58 -8.46 -11.44 20.90
N THR A 59 -9.46 -10.70 20.50
CA THR A 59 -10.83 -11.21 20.29
C THR A 59 -11.16 -11.22 18.80
N PRO A 60 -11.17 -12.39 18.12
CA PRO A 60 -11.68 -12.49 16.76
C PRO A 60 -13.21 -12.31 16.72
N VAL A 61 -13.74 -11.86 15.58
CA VAL A 61 -15.19 -11.71 15.41
C VAL A 61 -15.87 -13.08 15.50
N GLY A 62 -16.82 -13.22 16.45
CA GLY A 62 -17.61 -14.46 16.63
C GLY A 62 -16.85 -15.63 17.21
N GLN A 63 -15.67 -15.39 17.80
CA GLN A 63 -14.87 -16.42 18.48
C GLN A 63 -14.53 -15.97 19.91
N GLU A 64 -14.00 -16.89 20.70
CA GLU A 64 -13.54 -16.61 22.06
C GLU A 64 -12.26 -15.77 22.05
N THR A 65 -12.06 -15.00 23.12
CA THR A 65 -10.84 -14.23 23.33
C THR A 65 -9.66 -15.16 23.61
N GLU A 66 -8.55 -14.92 22.93
CA GLU A 66 -7.29 -15.65 23.11
C GLU A 66 -6.24 -14.73 23.73
N TRP A 67 -5.37 -15.31 24.56
CA TRP A 67 -4.27 -14.61 25.21
C TRP A 67 -2.94 -14.93 24.53
N PHE A 68 -2.07 -13.90 24.39
CA PHE A 68 -0.73 -14.00 23.80
C PHE A 68 0.27 -13.18 24.62
N ASP A 69 1.55 -13.60 24.62
CA ASP A 69 2.64 -12.86 25.27
C ASP A 69 2.90 -11.51 24.63
N ALA A 70 2.79 -11.41 23.29
CA ALA A 70 3.01 -10.20 22.52
C ALA A 70 2.22 -10.23 21.20
N ILE A 71 2.04 -9.05 20.58
CA ILE A 71 1.37 -8.90 19.30
C ILE A 71 2.15 -7.98 18.38
N PHE A 72 2.21 -8.33 17.08
CA PHE A 72 2.62 -7.46 16.01
C PHE A 72 1.41 -7.10 15.17
N ILE A 73 1.03 -5.82 15.15
CA ILE A 73 -0.09 -5.33 14.37
C ILE A 73 0.45 -4.84 13.02
N ALA A 74 0.30 -5.65 11.98
CA ALA A 74 0.77 -5.37 10.62
C ALA A 74 -0.39 -5.02 9.67
N THR A 75 -1.36 -4.25 10.16
CA THR A 75 -2.49 -3.72 9.40
C THR A 75 -2.29 -2.24 9.06
N HIS A 76 -3.19 -1.65 8.31
CA HIS A 76 -3.26 -0.19 8.23
C HIS A 76 -3.49 0.41 9.61
N SER A 77 -2.91 1.58 9.88
CA SER A 77 -2.94 2.19 11.21
C SER A 77 -4.34 2.65 11.66
N ASP A 78 -5.28 2.94 10.74
CA ASP A 78 -6.70 3.14 11.05
C ASP A 78 -7.36 1.88 11.58
N GLN A 79 -7.07 0.73 10.93
CA GLN A 79 -7.57 -0.58 11.36
C GLN A 79 -6.95 -0.95 12.72
N ALA A 80 -5.65 -0.72 12.88
CA ALA A 80 -4.97 -0.91 14.15
C ALA A 80 -5.62 -0.09 15.26
N LEU A 81 -5.87 1.20 15.02
CA LEU A 81 -6.54 2.09 15.96
C LEU A 81 -7.98 1.66 16.24
N GLY A 82 -8.73 1.23 15.22
CA GLY A 82 -10.08 0.68 15.41
C GLY A 82 -10.10 -0.53 16.33
N MET A 83 -9.10 -1.39 16.29
CA MET A 83 -8.94 -2.54 17.18
C MET A 83 -8.48 -2.14 18.58
N LEU A 84 -7.72 -1.03 18.72
CA LEU A 84 -7.18 -0.51 19.98
C LEU A 84 -8.04 0.61 20.62
N SER A 85 -9.19 0.96 20.03
CA SER A 85 -10.19 1.93 20.52
C SER A 85 -9.94 3.42 20.23
N ASP A 86 -8.95 3.83 19.38
CA ASP A 86 -8.72 5.25 19.05
C ASP A 86 -8.67 5.51 17.54
N ALA A 87 -9.43 6.50 17.03
CA ALA A 87 -9.62 6.76 15.60
C ALA A 87 -8.60 7.72 14.97
N SER A 88 -8.05 7.38 13.80
CA SER A 88 -7.25 8.29 12.97
C SER A 88 -7.79 8.50 11.54
N ARG A 89 -7.29 9.54 10.84
CA ARG A 89 -7.79 9.96 9.54
C ARG A 89 -7.04 9.31 8.38
N TYR A 90 -7.79 8.73 7.44
CA TYR A 90 -7.28 8.13 6.20
C TYR A 90 -7.89 8.79 4.98
N GLN A 91 -7.15 8.82 3.89
CA GLN A 91 -7.62 9.25 2.57
C GLN A 91 -7.94 8.02 1.73
N GLN A 92 -9.17 7.95 1.25
CA GLN A 92 -9.56 6.93 0.28
C GLN A 92 -8.89 7.20 -1.06
N ASN A 93 -8.37 6.14 -1.69
CA ASN A 93 -7.77 6.16 -3.01
C ASN A 93 -8.34 5.00 -3.83
N GLU A 94 -8.71 5.29 -5.06
CA GLU A 94 -9.14 4.29 -6.01
C GLU A 94 -7.97 3.86 -6.89
N ALA A 95 -7.74 2.56 -7.00
CA ALA A 95 -6.76 1.97 -7.89
C ALA A 95 -7.45 1.12 -8.95
N VAL A 96 -7.12 1.35 -10.22
CA VAL A 96 -7.68 0.63 -11.36
C VAL A 96 -6.59 -0.12 -12.08
N LEU A 97 -6.72 -1.45 -12.13
CA LEU A 97 -5.91 -2.31 -13.00
C LEU A 97 -6.55 -2.34 -14.40
N HIS A 98 -5.80 -2.00 -15.44
CA HIS A 98 -6.29 -1.88 -16.80
C HIS A 98 -5.19 -2.13 -17.85
N THR A 99 -5.61 -2.23 -19.12
CA THR A 99 -4.72 -2.34 -20.28
C THR A 99 -4.80 -1.12 -21.21
N ASP A 100 -5.27 0.00 -20.74
CA ASP A 100 -5.39 1.21 -21.53
C ASP A 100 -4.07 1.97 -21.61
N GLU A 101 -3.38 1.87 -22.74
CA GLU A 101 -2.12 2.60 -23.01
C GLU A 101 -2.33 4.11 -23.24
N SER A 102 -3.56 4.56 -23.54
CA SER A 102 -3.84 5.95 -23.87
C SER A 102 -3.60 6.89 -22.68
N ILE A 103 -3.63 6.35 -21.45
CA ILE A 103 -3.34 7.08 -20.23
C ILE A 103 -1.84 7.35 -20.02
N LEU A 104 -0.96 6.63 -20.73
CA LEU A 104 0.48 6.83 -20.70
C LEU A 104 0.90 8.00 -21.61
N PRO A 105 2.12 8.55 -21.45
CA PRO A 105 2.63 9.60 -22.33
C PRO A 105 2.53 9.23 -23.80
N LYS A 106 2.17 10.18 -24.68
CA LYS A 106 2.03 9.96 -26.13
C LYS A 106 3.31 9.40 -26.77
N ARG A 107 4.48 9.78 -26.28
CA ARG A 107 5.77 9.25 -26.75
C ARG A 107 6.17 8.04 -25.92
N ARG A 108 6.30 6.87 -26.51
CA ARG A 108 6.72 5.64 -25.81
C ARG A 108 8.05 5.78 -25.09
N LEU A 109 9.00 6.55 -25.64
CA LEU A 109 10.29 6.84 -24.99
C LEU A 109 10.16 7.65 -23.67
N ALA A 110 9.01 8.26 -23.43
CA ALA A 110 8.72 8.96 -22.17
C ALA A 110 7.99 8.08 -21.14
N TRP A 111 7.72 6.82 -21.47
CA TRP A 111 7.09 5.91 -20.54
C TRP A 111 8.07 5.57 -19.41
N ALA A 112 7.60 5.71 -18.19
CA ALA A 112 8.33 5.35 -16.99
C ALA A 112 7.53 4.32 -16.18
N SER A 113 8.17 3.70 -15.20
CA SER A 113 7.46 2.84 -14.24
C SER A 113 6.36 3.60 -13.51
N TRP A 114 6.58 4.91 -13.28
CA TRP A 114 5.64 5.82 -12.62
C TRP A 114 5.38 7.02 -13.53
N ASN A 115 4.13 7.25 -13.87
CA ASN A 115 3.70 8.36 -14.73
C ASN A 115 2.72 9.23 -13.95
N TYR A 116 3.16 10.42 -13.56
CA TYR A 116 2.36 11.37 -12.80
C TYR A 116 1.42 12.15 -13.73
N HIS A 117 0.15 12.29 -13.33
CA HIS A 117 -0.85 13.06 -14.07
C HIS A 117 -1.10 14.41 -13.39
N ARG A 118 -0.90 15.48 -14.12
CA ARG A 118 -1.31 16.82 -13.69
C ARG A 118 -2.78 17.03 -14.03
N LEU A 119 -3.64 16.87 -13.04
CA LEU A 119 -5.07 17.13 -13.20
C LEU A 119 -5.36 18.63 -13.20
N ALA A 120 -6.49 19.02 -13.84
CA ALA A 120 -6.88 20.43 -13.98
C ALA A 120 -7.31 21.06 -12.65
N LYS A 121 -7.79 20.30 -11.69
CA LYS A 121 -8.25 20.77 -10.38
C LYS A 121 -7.18 20.55 -9.31
N PRO A 122 -6.63 21.63 -8.69
CA PRO A 122 -5.52 21.52 -7.73
C PRO A 122 -5.84 20.75 -6.42
N GLN A 123 -7.11 20.57 -6.11
CA GLN A 123 -7.58 19.95 -4.85
C GLN A 123 -7.88 18.44 -5.00
N GLN A 124 -7.65 17.86 -6.17
CA GLN A 124 -7.84 16.42 -6.35
C GLN A 124 -6.67 15.62 -5.76
N PRO A 125 -6.92 14.39 -5.29
CA PRO A 125 -5.85 13.47 -4.91
C PRO A 125 -4.84 13.30 -6.04
N VAL A 126 -3.60 12.97 -5.68
CA VAL A 126 -2.54 12.70 -6.65
C VAL A 126 -2.97 11.57 -7.59
N ALA A 127 -2.95 11.86 -8.89
CA ALA A 127 -3.19 10.87 -9.93
C ALA A 127 -1.86 10.35 -10.47
N LEU A 128 -1.73 9.04 -10.52
CA LEU A 128 -0.50 8.36 -10.90
C LEU A 128 -0.84 7.08 -11.66
N THR A 129 -0.10 6.79 -12.74
CA THR A 129 -0.18 5.50 -13.43
C THR A 129 1.14 4.76 -13.34
N TYR A 130 1.11 3.57 -12.75
CA TYR A 130 2.21 2.60 -12.80
C TYR A 130 2.12 1.83 -14.12
N ASN A 131 3.21 1.79 -14.88
CA ASN A 131 3.38 0.84 -15.97
C ASN A 131 4.01 -0.43 -15.41
N MET A 132 3.20 -1.47 -15.24
CA MET A 132 3.63 -2.70 -14.57
C MET A 132 4.62 -3.50 -15.41
N ASN A 133 4.55 -3.41 -16.74
CA ASN A 133 5.51 -4.09 -17.63
C ASN A 133 6.92 -3.53 -17.42
N ILE A 134 7.06 -2.20 -17.31
CA ILE A 134 8.35 -1.56 -17.01
C ILE A 134 8.75 -1.84 -15.56
N LEU A 135 7.82 -1.64 -14.62
CA LEU A 135 8.09 -1.75 -13.18
C LEU A 135 8.57 -3.16 -12.77
N GLN A 136 7.98 -4.19 -13.36
CA GLN A 136 8.24 -5.59 -12.99
C GLN A 136 8.95 -6.38 -14.09
N GLY A 137 9.30 -5.75 -15.21
CA GLY A 137 10.00 -6.40 -16.32
C GLY A 137 9.15 -7.48 -17.03
N HIS A 138 7.83 -7.29 -17.10
CA HIS A 138 6.94 -8.23 -17.78
C HIS A 138 7.04 -8.13 -19.29
N LEU A 139 7.26 -9.25 -19.95
CA LEU A 139 7.20 -9.41 -21.42
C LEU A 139 5.80 -9.87 -21.85
N ALA A 140 4.78 -9.11 -21.43
CA ALA A 140 3.40 -9.40 -21.82
C ALA A 140 3.03 -8.70 -23.14
N PRO A 141 2.12 -9.28 -23.97
CA PRO A 141 1.68 -8.65 -25.22
C PRO A 141 0.86 -7.38 -25.01
N ALA A 142 0.23 -7.22 -23.84
CA ALA A 142 -0.49 -6.02 -23.44
C ALA A 142 0.28 -5.23 -22.37
N GLN A 143 0.07 -3.91 -22.33
CA GLN A 143 0.57 -3.08 -21.24
C GLN A 143 -0.40 -3.14 -20.06
N PHE A 144 0.08 -3.65 -18.95
CA PHE A 144 -0.68 -3.63 -17.70
C PHE A 144 -0.35 -2.35 -16.94
N CYS A 145 -1.38 -1.61 -16.59
CA CYS A 145 -1.28 -0.35 -15.86
C CYS A 145 -2.09 -0.42 -14.57
N VAL A 146 -1.61 0.26 -13.54
CA VAL A 146 -2.39 0.54 -12.33
C VAL A 146 -2.49 2.05 -12.18
N THR A 147 -3.68 2.60 -12.33
CA THR A 147 -3.94 4.05 -12.21
C THR A 147 -4.60 4.35 -10.87
N LEU A 148 -4.05 5.32 -10.15
CA LEU A 148 -4.60 5.84 -8.90
C LEU A 148 -5.38 7.14 -9.16
N ASN A 149 -6.57 7.24 -8.57
CA ASN A 149 -7.40 8.45 -8.50
C ASN A 149 -7.67 9.14 -9.84
N ASN A 150 -7.73 8.39 -10.94
CA ASN A 150 -8.04 8.92 -12.27
C ASN A 150 -8.78 7.88 -13.14
N THR A 151 -9.70 7.14 -12.53
CA THR A 151 -10.47 6.07 -13.20
C THR A 151 -11.27 6.58 -14.38
N GLU A 152 -11.81 7.81 -14.29
CA GLU A 152 -12.62 8.41 -15.35
C GLU A 152 -11.87 8.60 -16.68
N ALA A 153 -10.53 8.71 -16.62
CA ALA A 153 -9.70 8.85 -17.80
C ALA A 153 -9.37 7.50 -18.48
N VAL A 154 -9.66 6.38 -17.82
CA VAL A 154 -9.40 5.02 -18.33
C VAL A 154 -10.59 4.53 -19.15
N ASP A 155 -10.33 3.98 -20.33
CA ASP A 155 -11.36 3.31 -21.13
C ASP A 155 -11.99 2.15 -20.35
N LYS A 156 -13.30 2.26 -20.09
CA LYS A 156 -14.06 1.29 -19.30
C LYS A 156 -13.97 -0.15 -19.84
N ALA A 157 -13.86 -0.31 -21.17
CA ALA A 157 -13.74 -1.60 -21.80
C ALA A 157 -12.38 -2.30 -21.53
N LYS A 158 -11.38 -1.54 -21.06
CA LYS A 158 -10.04 -2.04 -20.76
C LYS A 158 -9.76 -2.19 -19.26
N ILE A 159 -10.74 -1.90 -18.41
CA ILE A 159 -10.62 -2.09 -16.95
C ILE A 159 -10.73 -3.58 -16.64
N ILE A 160 -9.75 -4.08 -15.91
CA ILE A 160 -9.70 -5.46 -15.41
C ILE A 160 -10.30 -5.52 -14.00
N LYS A 161 -9.89 -4.58 -13.13
CA LYS A 161 -10.33 -4.55 -11.74
C LYS A 161 -10.19 -3.16 -11.14
N THR A 162 -11.17 -2.76 -10.35
CA THR A 162 -11.11 -1.56 -9.49
C THR A 162 -11.02 -1.98 -8.03
N ILE A 163 -10.14 -1.34 -7.27
CA ILE A 163 -9.89 -1.63 -5.87
C ILE A 163 -9.87 -0.32 -5.10
N GLN A 164 -10.56 -0.27 -3.98
CA GLN A 164 -10.51 0.86 -3.05
C GLN A 164 -9.41 0.59 -2.02
N TYR A 165 -8.51 1.56 -1.86
CA TYR A 165 -7.44 1.55 -0.86
C TYR A 165 -7.56 2.77 0.03
N GLU A 166 -7.08 2.62 1.24
CA GLU A 166 -6.90 3.73 2.16
C GLU A 166 -5.41 3.95 2.42
N HIS A 167 -4.98 5.21 2.33
CA HIS A 167 -3.61 5.59 2.62
C HIS A 167 -3.56 6.59 3.77
N PRO A 168 -2.61 6.47 4.69
CA PRO A 168 -2.42 7.46 5.74
C PRO A 168 -2.10 8.83 5.13
N VAL A 169 -2.70 9.87 5.66
CA VAL A 169 -2.40 11.24 5.26
C VAL A 169 -1.16 11.72 6.01
N PHE A 170 -0.11 12.06 5.27
CA PHE A 170 1.09 12.64 5.85
C PHE A 170 0.86 14.11 6.19
N THR A 171 0.48 14.37 7.44
CA THR A 171 0.34 15.74 8.00
C THR A 171 1.53 16.08 8.87
N THR A 172 1.62 17.35 9.28
CA THR A 172 2.62 17.79 10.29
C THR A 172 2.43 17.08 11.62
N GLU A 173 1.17 16.86 12.01
CA GLU A 173 0.79 16.14 13.23
C GLU A 173 1.21 14.67 13.16
N SER A 174 1.04 14.00 12.01
CA SER A 174 1.48 12.62 11.84
C SER A 174 3.00 12.47 11.95
N MET A 175 3.77 13.48 11.53
CA MET A 175 5.23 13.51 11.69
C MET A 175 5.65 13.68 13.16
N VAL A 176 4.89 14.40 13.96
CA VAL A 176 5.11 14.52 15.43
C VAL A 176 4.73 13.20 16.11
N ALA A 177 3.60 12.59 15.73
CA ALA A 177 3.16 11.31 16.27
C ALA A 177 4.18 10.19 16.04
N GLN A 178 4.86 10.16 14.88
CA GLN A 178 5.93 9.19 14.60
C GLN A 178 7.09 9.23 15.60
N GLN A 179 7.35 10.37 16.25
CA GLN A 179 8.41 10.49 17.26
C GLN A 179 8.03 9.81 18.59
N ARG A 180 6.74 9.54 18.77
CA ARG A 180 6.17 8.94 19.98
C ARG A 180 5.94 7.43 19.87
N HIS A 181 6.51 6.79 18.85
CA HIS A 181 6.32 5.35 18.59
C HIS A 181 6.75 4.44 19.78
N ALA A 182 7.66 4.92 20.63
CA ALA A 182 8.09 4.19 21.83
C ALA A 182 7.06 4.24 22.98
N GLU A 183 6.02 5.09 22.88
CA GLU A 183 4.94 5.19 23.86
C GLU A 183 3.78 4.23 23.58
N ILE A 184 3.80 3.59 22.42
CA ILE A 184 2.81 2.61 21.93
C ILE A 184 3.32 1.20 22.25
#